data_a61e697feabbb8ec7e8e92c1bad4a147
#
_entry.id   a61e697feabbb8ec7e8e92c1bad4a147
#
_cell.length_a   1.000
_cell.length_b   1.000
_cell.length_c   1.000
_cell.angle_alpha   90.00
_cell.angle_beta   90.00
_cell.angle_gamma   90.00
#
_symmetry.space_group_name_H-M   'P 1'
#
loop_
_entity.id
_entity.type
_entity.pdbx_description
1 polymer ?
#
loop_
_entity_poly.entity_id
_entity_poly.type
_entity_poly.pdbx_seq_one_letter_code
_entity_poly.pdbx_strand_id
1 'polypeptide(L)'
;MAHAPRKLAAVGLLAAAALMLSACAGSTNTPAASSPAESGGGATSAAPVSCGSAPIIIAENPWVGYSADVAVVDYVLRNNLGCTTKISKVDEQVSWQGFATGQIDVILENWGHEDLAKKYITEQKVAVDLGSNGNAGVIGWYVPKFMAVNYPGIDDWNNLNKYADLFKTAESGGKGQLLDGDPSYVTNDEALVKNLKLNYAVKYAGSEAAEITALQSATDNKTPLLMYFYEPQWALAKYPVVKVKLPPYTVGCDADPKKVACDYPPYLLNKVGRAAFIDAGGPAANFIKAFLWTNDDQNQVAAAIQGGATYDDAAKAWIDANPDKVKAWLGQ
;
A
#
# COMPACT_ATOMS: atom_id res chain seq x y z
N MET A 1 6.88 11.27 -51.65
CA MET A 1 5.55 11.50 -52.25
C MET A 1 4.66 12.08 -51.18
N ALA A 2 4.32 13.34 -51.35
CA ALA A 2 3.51 14.15 -50.46
C ALA A 2 2.04 13.78 -50.59
N HIS A 3 1.27 13.90 -49.54
CA HIS A 3 -0.07 14.44 -49.60
C HIS A 3 -0.53 15.00 -48.25
N ALA A 4 -0.87 16.25 -48.29
CA ALA A 4 -1.28 17.14 -47.20
C ALA A 4 -2.82 17.12 -47.02
N PRO A 5 -3.39 18.03 -46.21
CA PRO A 5 -4.45 17.83 -45.24
C PRO A 5 -5.85 18.23 -45.74
N ARG A 6 -6.88 17.89 -44.98
CA ARG A 6 -8.23 18.44 -45.18
C ARG A 6 -8.73 19.16 -43.93
N LYS A 7 -9.03 20.43 -44.16
CA LYS A 7 -9.63 21.41 -43.23
C LYS A 7 -11.16 21.44 -43.37
N LEU A 8 -11.80 22.03 -42.33
CA LEU A 8 -13.08 22.78 -42.30
C LEU A 8 -14.37 21.92 -42.23
N ALA A 9 -15.35 22.21 -41.38
CA ALA A 9 -16.02 23.49 -41.23
C ALA A 9 -16.79 23.57 -39.90
N ALA A 10 -16.89 24.78 -39.36
CA ALA A 10 -17.73 25.21 -38.26
C ALA A 10 -19.09 25.73 -38.80
N VAL A 11 -20.18 25.57 -38.03
CA VAL A 11 -21.43 26.36 -38.04
C VAL A 11 -22.01 26.12 -36.63
N GLY A 12 -22.30 27.00 -35.72
CA GLY A 12 -22.74 28.39 -35.68
C GLY A 12 -24.26 28.50 -35.67
N LEU A 13 -24.89 28.85 -34.53
CA LEU A 13 -26.03 29.77 -34.30
C LEU A 13 -26.78 29.36 -32.99
N LEU A 14 -26.79 30.15 -31.94
CA LEU A 14 -27.53 31.39 -31.55
C LEU A 14 -28.97 31.11 -31.04
N ALA A 15 -29.15 31.50 -29.77
CA ALA A 15 -30.18 32.30 -29.15
C ALA A 15 -31.57 31.68 -28.83
N ALA A 16 -32.03 31.75 -27.62
CA ALA A 16 -32.90 32.86 -27.15
C ALA A 16 -33.29 32.69 -25.67
N ALA A 17 -33.26 33.81 -24.98
CA ALA A 17 -33.71 34.01 -23.60
C ALA A 17 -35.24 34.14 -23.52
N ALA A 18 -35.80 33.73 -22.36
CA ALA A 18 -37.06 34.27 -21.92
C ALA A 18 -37.11 34.35 -20.38
N LEU A 19 -37.09 35.56 -19.89
CA LEU A 19 -37.43 35.99 -18.54
C LEU A 19 -38.97 35.94 -18.38
N MET A 20 -39.45 35.47 -17.24
CA MET A 20 -40.75 35.94 -16.68
C MET A 20 -40.63 36.06 -15.15
N LEU A 21 -40.68 37.32 -14.72
CA LEU A 21 -41.05 37.75 -13.37
C LEU A 21 -42.55 37.66 -13.21
N SER A 22 -43.05 37.27 -12.05
CA SER A 22 -44.25 37.92 -11.48
C SER A 22 -44.25 37.80 -9.96
N ALA A 23 -44.51 38.92 -9.35
CA ALA A 23 -44.46 39.26 -7.95
C ALA A 23 -45.85 39.31 -7.32
N CYS A 24 -45.86 39.50 -5.97
CA CYS A 24 -46.85 40.08 -5.08
C CYS A 24 -47.96 39.19 -4.56
N ALA A 25 -48.08 39.00 -3.32
CA ALA A 25 -48.35 39.81 -2.11
C ALA A 25 -49.72 39.44 -1.50
N GLY A 26 -49.80 39.32 -0.20
CA GLY A 26 -51.05 39.28 0.54
C GLY A 26 -50.89 38.80 2.00
N SER A 27 -50.70 39.72 2.91
CA SER A 27 -50.79 39.54 4.36
C SER A 27 -52.21 39.36 4.83
N THR A 28 -52.46 38.57 5.88
CA THR A 28 -53.34 38.94 7.01
C THR A 28 -53.13 38.10 8.23
N ASN A 29 -53.23 38.73 9.39
CA ASN A 29 -52.95 38.34 10.76
C ASN A 29 -54.00 37.39 11.43
N THR A 30 -53.51 36.49 12.29
CA THR A 30 -53.76 36.18 13.70
C THR A 30 -55.20 35.77 14.14
N PRO A 31 -55.45 35.07 15.32
CA PRO A 31 -54.58 34.55 16.36
C PRO A 31 -54.82 33.13 16.89
N ALA A 32 -53.85 32.61 17.60
CA ALA A 32 -53.77 31.72 18.79
C ALA A 32 -54.87 30.68 19.12
N ALA A 33 -54.40 29.43 19.26
CA ALA A 33 -54.86 28.52 20.33
C ALA A 33 -53.71 27.58 20.73
N SER A 34 -53.51 27.47 22.03
CA SER A 34 -52.45 26.82 22.77
C SER A 34 -52.62 25.32 22.97
N SER A 35 -51.49 24.57 22.89
CA SER A 35 -51.07 23.38 23.69
C SER A 35 -51.65 21.99 23.35
N PRO A 36 -50.94 20.88 23.62
CA PRO A 36 -49.78 20.70 24.49
C PRO A 36 -48.57 20.03 23.82
N ALA A 37 -47.44 20.09 24.53
CA ALA A 37 -46.15 19.47 24.19
C ALA A 37 -46.22 17.94 24.17
N GLU A 38 -45.85 17.34 23.07
CA GLU A 38 -45.35 15.98 23.04
C GLU A 38 -43.82 16.02 22.98
N SER A 39 -43.21 15.47 24.02
CA SER A 39 -41.79 15.22 24.16
C SER A 39 -41.36 14.15 23.16
N GLY A 40 -41.08 14.54 21.92
CA GLY A 40 -40.42 13.71 20.94
C GLY A 40 -38.93 13.78 21.16
N GLY A 41 -38.33 12.69 21.66
CA GLY A 41 -36.87 12.52 21.73
C GLY A 41 -36.26 12.75 20.35
N GLY A 42 -35.67 13.91 20.14
CA GLY A 42 -34.85 14.21 18.98
C GLY A 42 -33.61 13.34 19.02
N ALA A 43 -33.59 12.31 18.18
CA ALA A 43 -32.32 11.74 17.76
C ALA A 43 -31.50 12.90 17.18
N THR A 44 -30.52 13.36 17.90
CA THR A 44 -29.48 14.27 17.40
C THR A 44 -28.77 13.51 16.29
N SER A 45 -29.22 13.74 15.05
CA SER A 45 -28.42 13.43 13.88
C SER A 45 -27.13 14.23 14.03
N ALA A 46 -26.03 13.53 14.38
CA ALA A 46 -24.72 14.14 14.38
C ALA A 46 -24.53 14.81 13.01
N ALA A 47 -24.16 16.07 13.03
CA ALA A 47 -23.85 16.79 11.79
C ALA A 47 -22.82 15.98 11.00
N PRO A 48 -22.93 15.88 9.66
CA PRO A 48 -21.97 15.13 8.87
C PRO A 48 -20.58 15.71 9.14
N VAL A 49 -19.69 14.80 9.54
CA VAL A 49 -18.32 15.12 9.89
C VAL A 49 -17.62 15.59 8.61
N SER A 50 -17.26 16.86 8.56
CA SER A 50 -16.69 17.47 7.33
C SER A 50 -15.26 16.99 7.10
N CYS A 51 -15.02 16.28 6.00
CA CYS A 51 -13.68 15.93 5.51
C CYS A 51 -13.02 17.03 4.65
N GLY A 52 -13.62 18.21 4.58
CA GLY A 52 -13.22 19.24 3.61
C GLY A 52 -13.79 18.97 2.21
N SER A 53 -13.51 19.88 1.28
CA SER A 53 -14.03 19.78 -0.10
C SER A 53 -13.07 19.11 -1.09
N ALA A 54 -11.79 18.97 -0.74
CA ALA A 54 -10.78 18.33 -1.57
C ALA A 54 -10.71 16.83 -1.29
N PRO A 55 -10.46 15.99 -2.31
CA PRO A 55 -10.25 14.57 -2.09
C PRO A 55 -8.97 14.31 -1.30
N ILE A 56 -9.01 13.32 -0.41
CA ILE A 56 -7.83 12.80 0.28
C ILE A 56 -7.10 11.88 -0.68
N ILE A 57 -5.82 12.16 -0.96
CA ILE A 57 -5.04 11.42 -1.94
C ILE A 57 -4.20 10.36 -1.23
N ILE A 58 -4.56 9.10 -1.43
CA ILE A 58 -3.91 7.93 -0.83
C ILE A 58 -2.92 7.36 -1.85
N ALA A 59 -1.63 7.23 -1.48
CA ALA A 59 -0.68 6.48 -2.29
C ALA A 59 -1.05 5.00 -2.30
N GLU A 60 -0.81 4.34 -3.42
CA GLU A 60 -0.84 2.88 -3.54
C GLU A 60 0.44 2.43 -4.26
N ASN A 61 1.29 1.73 -3.53
CA ASN A 61 2.52 1.15 -4.09
C ASN A 61 2.25 -0.25 -4.68
N PRO A 62 3.15 -0.76 -5.55
CA PRO A 62 2.82 -1.86 -6.46
C PRO A 62 2.92 -3.27 -5.82
N TRP A 63 2.32 -3.48 -4.64
CA TRP A 63 2.14 -4.81 -4.03
C TRP A 63 0.77 -4.95 -3.37
N VAL A 64 0.24 -6.17 -3.36
CA VAL A 64 -1.14 -6.42 -2.95
C VAL A 64 -1.40 -6.20 -1.46
N GLY A 65 -0.38 -6.35 -0.61
CA GLY A 65 -0.47 -6.00 0.80
C GLY A 65 -0.83 -4.52 0.99
N TYR A 66 -0.13 -3.64 0.27
CA TYR A 66 -0.46 -2.21 0.28
C TYR A 66 -1.87 -1.93 -0.28
N SER A 67 -2.27 -2.65 -1.34
CA SER A 67 -3.63 -2.53 -1.87
C SER A 67 -4.69 -2.90 -0.83
N ALA A 68 -4.39 -3.82 0.09
CA ALA A 68 -5.28 -4.17 1.20
C ALA A 68 -5.42 -3.03 2.22
N ASP A 69 -4.32 -2.37 2.60
CA ASP A 69 -4.37 -1.15 3.43
C ASP A 69 -5.24 -0.08 2.78
N VAL A 70 -4.99 0.19 1.50
CA VAL A 70 -5.73 1.18 0.71
C VAL A 70 -7.22 0.84 0.65
N ALA A 71 -7.57 -0.42 0.38
CA ALA A 71 -8.95 -0.85 0.27
C ALA A 71 -9.74 -0.57 1.56
N VAL A 72 -9.19 -0.94 2.72
CA VAL A 72 -9.87 -0.76 4.01
C VAL A 72 -9.92 0.70 4.40
N VAL A 73 -8.82 1.44 4.28
CA VAL A 73 -8.77 2.86 4.65
C VAL A 73 -9.68 3.70 3.74
N ASP A 74 -9.63 3.48 2.44
CA ASP A 74 -10.48 4.17 1.47
C ASP A 74 -11.96 3.90 1.72
N TYR A 75 -12.32 2.62 1.97
CA TYR A 75 -13.70 2.25 2.29
C TYR A 75 -14.22 2.97 3.54
N VAL A 76 -13.45 3.00 4.63
CA VAL A 76 -13.84 3.67 5.88
C VAL A 76 -13.94 5.18 5.68
N LEU A 77 -12.99 5.80 4.98
CA LEU A 77 -13.05 7.24 4.67
C LEU A 77 -14.32 7.60 3.90
N ARG A 78 -14.66 6.83 2.87
CA ARG A 78 -15.84 7.10 2.04
C ARG A 78 -17.15 6.77 2.73
N ASN A 79 -17.26 5.59 3.33
CA ASN A 79 -18.55 5.05 3.76
C ASN A 79 -18.87 5.36 5.22
N ASN A 80 -17.87 5.49 6.10
CA ASN A 80 -18.10 5.81 7.51
C ASN A 80 -17.93 7.29 7.82
N LEU A 81 -17.01 7.98 7.13
CA LEU A 81 -16.72 9.39 7.37
C LEU A 81 -17.28 10.33 6.29
N GLY A 82 -17.78 9.82 5.16
CA GLY A 82 -18.34 10.61 4.06
C GLY A 82 -17.29 11.46 3.32
N CYS A 83 -16.02 11.06 3.36
CA CYS A 83 -14.94 11.75 2.68
C CYS A 83 -14.92 11.43 1.18
N THR A 84 -14.37 12.34 0.39
CA THR A 84 -13.96 12.04 -0.99
C THR A 84 -12.50 11.62 -0.98
N THR A 85 -12.18 10.57 -1.71
CA THR A 85 -10.83 10.01 -1.79
C THR A 85 -10.35 9.91 -3.23
N LYS A 86 -9.05 9.82 -3.42
CA LYS A 86 -8.40 9.52 -4.69
C LYS A 86 -7.23 8.58 -4.43
N ILE A 87 -7.23 7.41 -5.06
CA ILE A 87 -6.09 6.49 -5.02
C ILE A 87 -5.10 6.90 -6.10
N SER A 88 -3.83 7.04 -5.73
CA SER A 88 -2.72 7.36 -6.62
C SER A 88 -1.75 6.19 -6.67
N LYS A 89 -1.79 5.42 -7.77
CA LYS A 89 -0.88 4.29 -7.99
C LYS A 89 0.46 4.81 -8.46
N VAL A 90 1.47 4.66 -7.63
CA VAL A 90 2.82 5.19 -7.85
C VAL A 90 3.85 4.33 -7.13
N ASP A 91 5.10 4.40 -7.58
CA ASP A 91 6.22 3.76 -6.90
C ASP A 91 6.49 4.41 -5.54
N GLU A 92 7.10 3.67 -4.64
CA GLU A 92 7.32 4.06 -3.26
C GLU A 92 8.07 5.39 -3.12
N GLN A 93 9.16 5.60 -3.84
CA GLN A 93 9.90 6.86 -3.82
C GLN A 93 9.11 8.04 -4.37
N VAL A 94 8.23 7.80 -5.35
CA VAL A 94 7.34 8.82 -5.93
C VAL A 94 6.27 9.23 -4.94
N SER A 95 5.78 8.29 -4.12
CA SER A 95 4.84 8.59 -3.03
C SER A 95 5.37 9.67 -2.10
N TRP A 96 6.63 9.54 -1.67
CA TRP A 96 7.28 10.51 -0.81
C TRP A 96 7.44 11.91 -1.47
N GLN A 97 7.77 11.94 -2.76
CA GLN A 97 7.85 13.20 -3.52
C GLN A 97 6.50 13.92 -3.58
N GLY A 98 5.42 13.15 -3.60
CA GLY A 98 4.05 13.65 -3.62
C GLY A 98 3.67 14.53 -2.42
N PHE A 99 4.30 14.36 -1.27
CA PHE A 99 4.08 15.24 -0.10
C PHE A 99 4.49 16.68 -0.35
N ALA A 100 5.63 16.90 -1.01
CA ALA A 100 6.13 18.25 -1.31
C ALA A 100 5.26 18.99 -2.35
N THR A 101 4.60 18.25 -3.23
CA THR A 101 3.77 18.81 -4.32
C THR A 101 2.28 18.82 -3.98
N GLY A 102 1.86 18.21 -2.86
CA GLY A 102 0.46 18.04 -2.50
C GLY A 102 -0.29 17.01 -3.36
N GLN A 103 0.43 16.14 -4.05
CA GLN A 103 -0.14 15.06 -4.88
C GLN A 103 -0.41 13.77 -4.09
N ILE A 104 0.12 13.66 -2.88
CA ILE A 104 -0.13 12.58 -1.92
C ILE A 104 -0.42 13.20 -0.56
N ASP A 105 -1.43 12.68 0.14
CA ASP A 105 -1.78 13.05 1.51
C ASP A 105 -1.34 12.00 2.51
N VAL A 106 -1.32 10.71 2.12
CA VAL A 106 -0.95 9.63 3.02
C VAL A 106 -0.25 8.46 2.31
N ILE A 107 0.77 7.92 2.98
CA ILE A 107 1.38 6.62 2.76
C ILE A 107 0.92 5.74 3.94
N LEU A 108 0.35 4.57 3.67
CA LEU A 108 -0.20 3.67 4.68
C LEU A 108 0.78 2.59 5.13
N GLU A 109 1.77 2.28 4.30
CA GLU A 109 2.76 1.24 4.56
C GLU A 109 4.13 1.71 4.05
N ASN A 110 5.00 2.12 4.98
CA ASN A 110 6.37 2.53 4.69
C ASN A 110 7.37 1.50 5.21
N TRP A 111 8.29 1.10 4.35
CA TRP A 111 9.31 0.07 4.60
C TRP A 111 10.68 0.64 5.02
N GLY A 112 10.67 1.68 5.87
CA GLY A 112 11.86 2.12 6.59
C GLY A 112 12.86 2.96 5.79
N HIS A 113 12.42 3.79 4.87
CA HIS A 113 13.26 4.69 4.08
C HIS A 113 13.80 5.87 4.91
N GLU A 114 14.87 5.65 5.65
CA GLU A 114 15.47 6.66 6.53
C GLU A 114 15.94 7.91 5.78
N ASP A 115 16.46 7.77 4.56
CA ASP A 115 16.88 8.87 3.70
C ASP A 115 15.70 9.73 3.24
N LEU A 116 14.57 9.11 2.87
CA LEU A 116 13.34 9.81 2.51
C LEU A 116 12.70 10.47 3.75
N ALA A 117 12.65 9.77 4.88
CA ALA A 117 12.17 10.32 6.14
C ALA A 117 13.02 11.54 6.56
N LYS A 118 14.33 11.44 6.49
CA LYS A 118 15.22 12.57 6.74
C LYS A 118 14.89 13.76 5.83
N LYS A 119 14.78 13.50 4.53
CA LYS A 119 14.53 14.54 3.53
C LYS A 119 13.17 15.21 3.72
N TYR A 120 12.09 14.44 3.81
CA TYR A 120 10.73 15.00 3.75
C TYR A 120 10.15 15.33 5.14
N ILE A 121 10.53 14.59 6.20
CA ILE A 121 10.07 14.85 7.56
C ILE A 121 10.99 15.86 8.27
N THR A 122 12.31 15.60 8.26
CA THR A 122 13.25 16.41 9.09
C THR A 122 13.66 17.71 8.41
N GLU A 123 14.09 17.63 7.13
CA GLU A 123 14.66 18.77 6.42
C GLU A 123 13.58 19.66 5.81
N GLN A 124 12.68 19.09 4.98
CA GLN A 124 11.63 19.84 4.30
C GLN A 124 10.38 20.07 5.15
N LYS A 125 10.13 19.23 6.15
CA LYS A 125 8.97 19.32 7.06
C LYS A 125 7.62 19.31 6.33
N VAL A 126 7.54 18.60 5.20
CA VAL A 126 6.32 18.46 4.41
C VAL A 126 5.55 17.19 4.73
N ALA A 127 6.15 16.29 5.50
CA ALA A 127 5.58 15.03 5.94
C ALA A 127 5.75 14.85 7.45
N VAL A 128 4.91 14.00 8.06
CA VAL A 128 4.99 13.59 9.47
C VAL A 128 4.82 12.08 9.59
N ASP A 129 5.58 11.47 10.48
CA ASP A 129 5.40 10.07 10.87
C ASP A 129 4.14 9.94 11.73
N LEU A 130 3.24 9.04 11.36
CA LEU A 130 1.99 8.78 12.07
C LEU A 130 2.06 7.54 12.96
N GLY A 131 3.25 6.96 13.10
CA GLY A 131 3.47 5.73 13.86
C GLY A 131 3.08 4.47 13.10
N SER A 132 3.23 3.34 13.77
CA SER A 132 2.99 2.02 13.20
C SER A 132 1.58 1.87 12.61
N ASN A 133 1.46 1.11 11.51
CA ASN A 133 0.20 0.59 11.01
C ASN A 133 -0.18 -0.77 11.65
N GLY A 134 0.70 -1.31 12.52
CA GLY A 134 0.53 -2.55 13.25
C GLY A 134 1.22 -3.77 12.63
N ASN A 135 1.68 -3.66 11.40
CA ASN A 135 2.37 -4.73 10.72
C ASN A 135 3.85 -4.79 11.08
N ALA A 136 4.36 -6.02 11.19
CA ALA A 136 5.78 -6.30 11.26
C ALA A 136 6.26 -6.82 9.92
N GLY A 137 7.18 -6.10 9.29
CA GLY A 137 7.75 -6.45 8.00
C GLY A 137 9.00 -7.33 8.18
N VAL A 138 9.12 -8.36 7.36
CA VAL A 138 10.30 -9.22 7.27
C VAL A 138 10.67 -9.39 5.81
N ILE A 139 11.80 -8.86 5.40
CA ILE A 139 12.35 -9.10 4.07
C ILE A 139 13.44 -10.18 4.16
N GLY A 140 13.64 -10.93 3.08
CA GLY A 140 14.75 -11.89 3.00
C GLY A 140 14.72 -12.74 1.76
N TRP A 141 15.61 -13.72 1.74
CA TRP A 141 15.63 -14.75 0.70
C TRP A 141 14.90 -15.99 1.19
N TYR A 142 14.19 -16.61 0.28
CA TYR A 142 13.36 -17.77 0.59
C TYR A 142 13.55 -18.88 -0.43
N VAL A 143 13.39 -20.10 0.05
CA VAL A 143 13.25 -21.30 -0.78
C VAL A 143 11.93 -22.00 -0.47
N PRO A 144 11.25 -22.63 -1.44
CA PRO A 144 10.10 -23.48 -1.17
C PRO A 144 10.42 -24.53 -0.11
N LYS A 145 9.50 -24.77 0.82
CA LYS A 145 9.71 -25.67 1.97
C LYS A 145 10.23 -27.05 1.60
N PHE A 146 9.81 -27.62 0.44
CA PHE A 146 10.28 -28.90 0.00
C PHE A 146 11.80 -28.93 -0.26
N MET A 147 12.40 -27.80 -0.62
CA MET A 147 13.85 -27.71 -0.85
C MET A 147 14.63 -27.83 0.45
N ALA A 148 14.17 -27.18 1.52
CA ALA A 148 14.82 -27.30 2.84
C ALA A 148 14.76 -28.74 3.37
N VAL A 149 13.74 -29.53 2.99
CA VAL A 149 13.64 -30.93 3.30
C VAL A 149 14.60 -31.78 2.47
N ASN A 150 14.72 -31.51 1.18
CA ASN A 150 15.48 -32.35 0.25
C ASN A 150 16.98 -31.99 0.16
N TYR A 151 17.35 -30.75 0.53
CA TYR A 151 18.71 -30.23 0.42
C TYR A 151 19.17 -29.67 1.78
N PRO A 152 19.74 -30.48 2.67
CA PRO A 152 20.11 -30.05 4.02
C PRO A 152 21.03 -28.84 4.05
N GLY A 153 20.58 -27.79 4.77
CA GLY A 153 21.33 -26.55 4.95
C GLY A 153 21.22 -25.57 3.76
N ILE A 154 20.31 -25.78 2.81
CA ILE A 154 20.05 -24.84 1.71
C ILE A 154 19.48 -23.52 2.23
N ASP A 155 18.94 -23.52 3.43
CA ASP A 155 18.43 -22.36 4.17
C ASP A 155 19.52 -21.59 4.95
N ASP A 156 20.80 -21.80 4.61
CA ASP A 156 21.93 -21.08 5.17
C ASP A 156 22.80 -20.54 4.03
N TRP A 157 23.05 -19.23 4.02
CA TRP A 157 23.80 -18.56 2.97
C TRP A 157 25.22 -19.14 2.77
N ASN A 158 25.84 -19.65 3.83
CA ASN A 158 27.15 -20.29 3.75
C ASN A 158 27.18 -21.50 2.81
N ASN A 159 26.04 -22.14 2.62
CA ASN A 159 25.90 -23.33 1.80
C ASN A 159 25.37 -23.04 0.38
N LEU A 160 24.88 -21.83 0.10
CA LEU A 160 24.26 -21.52 -1.18
C LEU A 160 25.17 -21.79 -2.38
N ASN A 161 26.48 -21.52 -2.27
CA ASN A 161 27.41 -21.81 -3.36
C ASN A 161 27.51 -23.32 -3.70
N LYS A 162 27.31 -24.21 -2.72
CA LYS A 162 27.23 -25.65 -2.94
C LYS A 162 26.03 -26.05 -3.81
N TYR A 163 24.97 -25.27 -3.73
CA TYR A 163 23.71 -25.53 -4.40
C TYR A 163 23.47 -24.65 -5.64
N ALA A 164 24.43 -23.79 -6.02
CA ALA A 164 24.24 -22.84 -7.11
C ALA A 164 23.80 -23.49 -8.41
N ASP A 165 24.26 -24.70 -8.71
CA ASP A 165 23.91 -25.42 -9.92
C ASP A 165 22.42 -25.83 -10.00
N LEU A 166 21.75 -25.99 -8.85
CA LEU A 166 20.32 -26.29 -8.81
C LEU A 166 19.46 -25.11 -9.30
N PHE A 167 19.96 -23.90 -9.11
CA PHE A 167 19.24 -22.66 -9.42
C PHE A 167 19.62 -22.04 -10.77
N LYS A 168 20.39 -22.77 -11.61
CA LYS A 168 20.75 -22.27 -12.93
C LYS A 168 19.53 -22.17 -13.83
N THR A 169 19.46 -21.07 -14.54
CA THR A 169 18.47 -20.82 -15.60
C THR A 169 19.18 -20.37 -16.88
N ALA A 170 18.43 -20.29 -17.98
CA ALA A 170 18.95 -19.76 -19.25
C ALA A 170 19.45 -18.31 -19.10
N GLU A 171 18.82 -17.55 -18.19
CA GLU A 171 19.08 -16.10 -18.00
C GLU A 171 20.19 -15.83 -16.97
N SER A 172 20.56 -16.80 -16.14
CA SER A 172 21.52 -16.60 -15.06
C SER A 172 23.00 -16.62 -15.49
N GLY A 173 23.29 -16.84 -16.78
CA GLY A 173 24.65 -16.80 -17.32
C GLY A 173 25.57 -17.86 -16.72
N GLY A 174 25.05 -19.05 -16.40
CA GLY A 174 25.79 -20.16 -15.81
C GLY A 174 25.98 -20.11 -14.29
N LYS A 175 25.45 -19.08 -13.63
CA LYS A 175 25.36 -18.96 -12.16
C LYS A 175 24.01 -19.46 -11.66
N GLY A 176 23.86 -19.66 -10.35
CA GLY A 176 22.54 -19.77 -9.74
C GLY A 176 21.74 -18.50 -9.96
N GLN A 177 20.42 -18.60 -10.05
CA GLN A 177 19.53 -17.43 -10.08
C GLN A 177 19.01 -17.13 -8.69
N LEU A 178 19.08 -15.87 -8.28
CA LEU A 178 18.23 -15.27 -7.26
C LEU A 178 17.15 -14.48 -7.99
N LEU A 179 15.89 -14.88 -7.85
CA LEU A 179 14.76 -14.14 -8.39
C LEU A 179 14.42 -13.01 -7.41
N ASP A 180 14.58 -11.78 -7.86
CA ASP A 180 14.25 -10.56 -7.11
C ASP A 180 12.90 -10.00 -7.56
N GLY A 181 12.35 -9.04 -6.84
CA GLY A 181 11.03 -8.50 -7.02
C GLY A 181 10.83 -7.58 -8.21
N ASP A 182 10.03 -6.55 -7.99
CA ASP A 182 9.89 -5.44 -8.93
C ASP A 182 11.17 -4.58 -8.89
N PRO A 183 11.73 -4.17 -10.03
CA PRO A 183 12.93 -3.34 -10.05
C PRO A 183 12.76 -1.95 -9.41
N SER A 184 11.53 -1.53 -9.10
CA SER A 184 11.25 -0.31 -8.32
C SER A 184 11.41 -0.51 -6.81
N TYR A 185 11.47 -1.76 -6.33
CA TYR A 185 11.73 -2.04 -4.93
C TYR A 185 13.18 -1.67 -4.56
N VAL A 186 13.36 -1.20 -3.36
CA VAL A 186 14.72 -0.91 -2.83
C VAL A 186 15.23 -2.17 -2.14
N THR A 187 16.01 -2.98 -2.85
CA THR A 187 16.59 -4.21 -2.34
C THR A 187 18.10 -4.10 -2.15
N ASN A 188 18.65 -4.99 -1.32
CA ASN A 188 20.09 -5.10 -1.08
C ASN A 188 20.74 -6.29 -1.81
N ASP A 189 20.01 -6.98 -2.67
CA ASP A 189 20.31 -8.32 -3.13
C ASP A 189 21.52 -8.40 -4.05
N GLU A 190 21.72 -7.43 -4.93
CA GLU A 190 22.95 -7.37 -5.75
C GLU A 190 24.19 -7.16 -4.89
N ALA A 191 24.09 -6.30 -3.86
CA ALA A 191 25.18 -6.07 -2.93
C ALA A 191 25.46 -7.32 -2.09
N LEU A 192 24.43 -7.99 -1.57
CA LEU A 192 24.54 -9.24 -0.83
C LEU A 192 25.20 -10.34 -1.67
N VAL A 193 24.72 -10.60 -2.86
CA VAL A 193 25.32 -11.59 -3.77
C VAL A 193 26.82 -11.30 -4.00
N LYS A 194 27.14 -10.05 -4.27
CA LYS A 194 28.53 -9.61 -4.53
C LYS A 194 29.41 -9.72 -3.29
N ASN A 195 28.98 -9.14 -2.16
CA ASN A 195 29.82 -9.00 -0.97
C ASN A 195 29.98 -10.32 -0.20
N LEU A 196 28.97 -11.20 -0.25
CA LEU A 196 29.02 -12.57 0.27
C LEU A 196 29.72 -13.54 -0.72
N LYS A 197 30.16 -13.05 -1.88
CA LYS A 197 30.86 -13.85 -2.92
C LYS A 197 30.06 -15.06 -3.38
N LEU A 198 28.75 -14.89 -3.54
CA LEU A 198 27.87 -15.94 -4.00
C LEU A 198 27.95 -16.09 -5.52
N ASN A 199 27.96 -17.36 -5.99
CA ASN A 199 27.93 -17.67 -7.42
C ASN A 199 26.49 -17.62 -7.97
N TYR A 200 25.86 -16.47 -7.79
CA TYR A 200 24.47 -16.20 -8.19
C TYR A 200 24.39 -14.95 -9.06
N ALA A 201 23.32 -14.86 -9.85
CA ALA A 201 22.93 -13.66 -10.59
C ALA A 201 21.53 -13.25 -10.12
N VAL A 202 21.38 -12.01 -9.75
CA VAL A 202 20.06 -11.43 -9.44
C VAL A 202 19.30 -11.22 -10.75
N LYS A 203 18.04 -11.66 -10.79
CA LYS A 203 17.12 -11.49 -11.91
C LYS A 203 15.78 -11.02 -11.38
N TYR A 204 15.32 -9.90 -11.89
CA TYR A 204 14.07 -9.28 -11.46
C TYR A 204 12.86 -9.96 -12.10
N ALA A 205 11.87 -10.29 -11.29
CA ALA A 205 10.59 -10.83 -11.76
C ALA A 205 9.76 -9.78 -12.51
N GLY A 206 10.00 -8.50 -12.22
CA GLY A 206 9.31 -7.37 -12.82
C GLY A 206 7.97 -7.02 -12.17
N SER A 207 7.46 -7.85 -11.27
CA SER A 207 6.29 -7.55 -10.44
C SER A 207 6.11 -8.59 -9.33
N GLU A 208 5.42 -8.23 -8.25
CA GLU A 208 5.00 -9.17 -7.21
C GLU A 208 4.18 -10.35 -7.78
N ALA A 209 3.28 -10.09 -8.71
CA ALA A 209 2.46 -11.14 -9.33
C ALA A 209 3.32 -12.19 -10.07
N ALA A 210 4.42 -11.77 -10.68
CA ALA A 210 5.36 -12.68 -11.33
C ALA A 210 6.15 -13.51 -10.29
N GLU A 211 6.55 -12.92 -9.17
CA GLU A 211 7.18 -13.65 -8.05
C GLU A 211 6.25 -14.72 -7.47
N ILE A 212 4.97 -14.36 -7.21
CA ILE A 212 3.97 -15.30 -6.70
C ILE A 212 3.74 -16.43 -7.71
N THR A 213 3.69 -16.12 -9.01
CA THR A 213 3.56 -17.13 -10.07
C THR A 213 4.77 -18.06 -10.10
N ALA A 214 5.98 -17.54 -9.94
CA ALA A 214 7.19 -18.34 -9.86
C ALA A 214 7.19 -19.26 -8.62
N LEU A 215 6.79 -18.73 -7.45
CA LEU A 215 6.67 -19.50 -6.20
C LEU A 215 5.62 -20.62 -6.33
N GLN A 216 4.45 -20.29 -6.89
CA GLN A 216 3.42 -21.30 -7.17
C GLN A 216 3.95 -22.40 -8.08
N SER A 217 4.53 -22.03 -9.23
CA SER A 217 5.07 -22.98 -10.20
C SER A 217 6.17 -23.85 -9.59
N ALA A 218 7.08 -23.26 -8.82
CA ALA A 218 8.13 -23.99 -8.13
C ALA A 218 7.58 -24.98 -7.10
N THR A 219 6.54 -24.57 -6.35
CA THR A 219 5.90 -25.41 -5.34
C THR A 219 5.15 -26.59 -5.97
N ASP A 220 4.37 -26.32 -7.04
CA ASP A 220 3.53 -27.34 -7.69
C ASP A 220 4.39 -28.36 -8.45
N ASN A 221 5.40 -27.89 -9.18
CA ASN A 221 6.26 -28.75 -10.01
C ASN A 221 7.51 -29.29 -9.29
N LYS A 222 7.73 -28.90 -8.01
CA LYS A 222 8.93 -29.25 -7.23
C LYS A 222 10.23 -28.82 -7.92
N THR A 223 10.22 -27.67 -8.58
CA THR A 223 11.41 -27.09 -9.22
C THR A 223 12.15 -26.15 -8.27
N PRO A 224 13.49 -26.12 -8.33
CA PRO A 224 14.27 -25.23 -7.47
C PRO A 224 13.96 -23.76 -7.70
N LEU A 225 13.82 -23.01 -6.60
CA LEU A 225 13.64 -21.56 -6.60
C LEU A 225 14.36 -20.98 -5.36
N LEU A 226 15.20 -19.99 -5.58
CA LEU A 226 15.69 -19.05 -4.57
C LEU A 226 15.18 -17.67 -4.96
N MET A 227 14.44 -17.03 -4.05
CA MET A 227 13.80 -15.75 -4.34
C MET A 227 13.92 -14.78 -3.18
N TYR A 228 13.95 -13.49 -3.49
CA TYR A 228 13.58 -12.41 -2.59
C TYR A 228 12.10 -12.54 -2.28
N PHE A 229 11.68 -12.31 -1.05
CA PHE A 229 10.29 -12.16 -0.69
C PHE A 229 10.15 -11.47 0.66
N TYR A 230 8.90 -11.29 1.14
CA TYR A 230 8.64 -10.53 2.36
C TYR A 230 7.36 -10.98 3.06
N GLU A 231 7.22 -10.54 4.31
CA GLU A 231 6.01 -10.63 5.13
C GLU A 231 5.61 -9.21 5.61
N PRO A 232 4.31 -8.87 5.68
CA PRO A 232 3.13 -9.70 5.43
C PRO A 232 2.95 -10.03 3.94
N GLN A 233 2.58 -11.30 3.66
CA GLN A 233 2.34 -11.79 2.31
C GLN A 233 1.37 -12.98 2.34
N TRP A 234 0.19 -12.80 1.80
CA TRP A 234 -0.87 -13.81 1.76
C TRP A 234 -0.45 -15.13 1.11
N ALA A 235 0.42 -15.06 0.11
CA ALA A 235 0.84 -16.24 -0.66
C ALA A 235 1.61 -17.27 0.17
N LEU A 236 2.26 -16.86 1.28
CA LEU A 236 3.06 -17.74 2.12
C LEU A 236 2.21 -18.76 2.89
N ALA A 237 0.95 -18.43 3.18
CA ALA A 237 0.01 -19.37 3.76
C ALA A 237 -0.33 -20.52 2.79
N LYS A 238 -0.35 -20.23 1.49
CA LYS A 238 -0.68 -21.19 0.43
C LYS A 238 0.55 -21.93 -0.09
N TYR A 239 1.66 -21.24 -0.21
CA TYR A 239 2.92 -21.74 -0.75
C TYR A 239 4.02 -21.63 0.30
N PRO A 240 4.15 -22.60 1.22
CA PRO A 240 5.06 -22.50 2.34
C PRO A 240 6.53 -22.47 1.90
N VAL A 241 7.26 -21.53 2.46
CA VAL A 241 8.68 -21.30 2.22
C VAL A 241 9.51 -21.45 3.49
N VAL A 242 10.83 -21.44 3.35
CA VAL A 242 11.79 -21.33 4.45
C VAL A 242 12.70 -20.15 4.13
N LYS A 243 12.84 -19.22 5.09
CA LYS A 243 13.76 -18.09 4.97
C LYS A 243 15.20 -18.59 5.04
N VAL A 244 16.04 -18.10 4.14
CA VAL A 244 17.49 -18.34 4.16
C VAL A 244 18.10 -17.46 5.26
N LYS A 245 18.89 -18.09 6.13
CA LYS A 245 19.67 -17.40 7.15
C LYS A 245 20.81 -16.66 6.48
N LEU A 246 20.71 -15.34 6.40
CA LEU A 246 21.77 -14.44 5.98
C LEU A 246 22.67 -14.07 7.18
N PRO A 247 23.83 -13.42 6.99
CA PRO A 247 24.61 -12.89 8.11
C PRO A 247 23.75 -11.95 8.96
N PRO A 248 23.76 -12.05 10.29
CA PRO A 248 22.85 -11.29 11.15
C PRO A 248 22.92 -9.77 10.89
N TYR A 249 21.76 -9.12 10.88
CA TYR A 249 21.67 -7.68 10.84
C TYR A 249 22.30 -7.07 12.11
N THR A 250 23.06 -6.00 11.91
CA THR A 250 23.52 -5.12 12.98
C THR A 250 23.28 -3.68 12.54
N VAL A 251 22.92 -2.82 13.49
CA VAL A 251 22.57 -1.42 13.17
C VAL A 251 23.66 -0.76 12.33
N GLY A 252 23.27 -0.23 11.18
CA GLY A 252 24.15 0.47 10.25
C GLY A 252 24.94 -0.42 9.30
N CYS A 253 24.78 -1.75 9.31
CA CYS A 253 25.45 -2.64 8.38
C CYS A 253 24.98 -2.48 6.92
N ASP A 254 23.86 -1.82 6.74
CA ASP A 254 23.19 -1.49 5.48
C ASP A 254 23.31 0.01 5.09
N ALA A 255 24.01 0.83 5.90
CA ALA A 255 24.12 2.27 5.68
C ALA A 255 24.81 2.65 4.35
N ASP A 256 25.70 1.80 3.83
CA ASP A 256 26.26 1.95 2.48
C ASP A 256 25.67 0.85 1.58
N PRO A 257 24.74 1.17 0.68
CA PRO A 257 24.04 0.17 -0.14
C PRO A 257 24.97 -0.66 -1.05
N LYS A 258 26.21 -0.21 -1.27
CA LYS A 258 27.21 -0.97 -2.04
C LYS A 258 27.99 -1.98 -1.21
N LYS A 259 27.95 -1.86 0.13
CA LYS A 259 28.73 -2.68 1.06
C LYS A 259 27.89 -3.63 1.89
N VAL A 260 26.58 -3.65 1.69
CA VAL A 260 25.68 -4.53 2.45
C VAL A 260 26.13 -5.99 2.33
N ALA A 261 26.30 -6.62 3.50
CA ALA A 261 26.66 -8.03 3.63
C ALA A 261 25.95 -8.67 4.84
N CYS A 262 24.87 -8.09 5.31
CA CYS A 262 24.04 -8.53 6.43
C CYS A 262 22.58 -8.69 5.98
N ASP A 263 21.79 -9.44 6.76
CA ASP A 263 20.34 -9.61 6.55
C ASP A 263 19.63 -8.25 6.57
N TYR A 264 18.43 -8.20 6.09
CA TYR A 264 17.53 -7.06 6.17
C TYR A 264 17.19 -6.75 7.64
N PRO A 265 16.97 -5.47 8.00
CA PRO A 265 16.51 -5.12 9.33
C PRO A 265 15.09 -5.64 9.60
N PRO A 266 14.69 -5.80 10.87
CA PRO A 266 13.30 -5.96 11.19
C PRO A 266 12.56 -4.63 10.95
N TYR A 267 11.43 -4.66 10.24
CA TYR A 267 10.64 -3.49 9.95
C TYR A 267 9.41 -3.42 10.85
N LEU A 268 9.18 -2.29 11.50
CA LEU A 268 7.89 -1.90 12.04
C LEU A 268 7.26 -0.96 11.00
N LEU A 269 6.34 -1.48 10.21
CA LEU A 269 5.73 -0.70 9.14
C LEU A 269 4.95 0.46 9.72
N ASN A 270 5.14 1.65 9.18
CA ASN A 270 4.52 2.87 9.67
C ASN A 270 3.76 3.63 8.58
N LYS A 271 2.90 4.51 9.02
CA LYS A 271 2.15 5.44 8.16
C LYS A 271 2.85 6.78 8.13
N VAL A 272 2.80 7.46 6.99
CA VAL A 272 3.33 8.81 6.82
C VAL A 272 2.26 9.70 6.21
N GLY A 273 2.06 10.88 6.77
CA GLY A 273 1.07 11.85 6.30
C GLY A 273 1.70 13.15 5.82
N ARG A 274 1.07 13.81 4.84
CA ARG A 274 1.44 15.17 4.46
C ARG A 274 1.17 16.13 5.62
N ALA A 275 2.17 16.88 6.06
CA ALA A 275 2.09 17.75 7.23
C ALA A 275 0.86 18.66 7.19
N ALA A 276 0.63 19.37 6.10
CA ALA A 276 -0.51 20.29 5.96
C ALA A 276 -1.89 19.60 6.07
N PHE A 277 -2.01 18.34 5.62
CA PHE A 277 -3.25 17.56 5.76
C PHE A 277 -3.45 17.13 7.23
N ILE A 278 -2.40 16.69 7.86
CA ILE A 278 -2.44 16.19 9.25
C ILE A 278 -2.63 17.32 10.25
N ASP A 279 -2.00 18.47 10.03
CA ASP A 279 -2.09 19.66 10.89
C ASP A 279 -3.47 20.34 10.78
N ALA A 280 -4.13 20.24 9.62
CA ALA A 280 -5.52 20.69 9.47
C ALA A 280 -6.47 19.88 10.38
N GLY A 281 -6.10 18.68 10.78
CA GLY A 281 -6.87 17.84 11.70
C GLY A 281 -8.15 17.30 11.09
N GLY A 282 -9.09 16.99 11.97
CA GLY A 282 -10.40 16.47 11.60
C GLY A 282 -10.46 14.94 11.60
N PRO A 283 -11.66 14.39 11.32
CA PRO A 283 -11.93 12.97 11.50
C PRO A 283 -11.11 12.06 10.62
N ALA A 284 -10.85 12.45 9.38
CA ALA A 284 -10.05 11.67 8.45
C ALA A 284 -8.60 11.54 8.94
N ALA A 285 -7.97 12.65 9.35
CA ALA A 285 -6.62 12.63 9.92
C ALA A 285 -6.55 11.81 11.22
N ASN A 286 -7.57 11.92 12.08
CA ASN A 286 -7.66 11.14 13.31
C ASN A 286 -7.81 9.64 13.04
N PHE A 287 -8.68 9.26 12.10
CA PHE A 287 -8.85 7.89 11.68
C PHE A 287 -7.55 7.31 11.10
N ILE A 288 -6.88 8.00 10.18
CA ILE A 288 -5.62 7.54 9.60
C ILE A 288 -4.53 7.35 10.67
N LYS A 289 -4.44 8.27 11.65
CA LYS A 289 -3.54 8.10 12.79
C LYS A 289 -3.87 6.85 13.61
N ALA A 290 -5.16 6.59 13.85
CA ALA A 290 -5.64 5.47 14.66
C ALA A 290 -5.64 4.13 13.94
N PHE A 291 -5.57 4.10 12.60
CA PHE A 291 -5.54 2.87 11.81
C PHE A 291 -4.38 1.97 12.25
N LEU A 292 -4.72 0.77 12.69
CA LEU A 292 -3.79 -0.21 13.24
C LEU A 292 -4.37 -1.61 13.10
N TRP A 293 -3.67 -2.50 12.41
CA TRP A 293 -4.10 -3.89 12.23
C TRP A 293 -2.93 -4.87 12.31
N THR A 294 -3.10 -6.11 11.93
CA THR A 294 -2.07 -7.14 12.01
C THR A 294 -1.70 -7.67 10.63
N ASN A 295 -0.56 -8.34 10.52
CA ASN A 295 -0.17 -9.05 9.30
C ASN A 295 -1.27 -10.00 8.81
N ASP A 296 -1.97 -10.67 9.73
CA ASP A 296 -3.07 -11.59 9.38
C ASP A 296 -4.28 -10.83 8.80
N ASP A 297 -4.62 -9.67 9.36
CA ASP A 297 -5.71 -8.83 8.83
C ASP A 297 -5.40 -8.40 7.39
N GLN A 298 -4.19 -7.89 7.15
CA GLN A 298 -3.74 -7.48 5.82
C GLN A 298 -3.75 -8.66 4.85
N ASN A 299 -3.20 -9.80 5.25
CA ASN A 299 -3.16 -10.99 4.41
C ASN A 299 -4.54 -11.51 4.02
N GLN A 300 -5.54 -11.40 4.90
CA GLN A 300 -6.93 -11.79 4.59
C GLN A 300 -7.52 -10.91 3.47
N VAL A 301 -7.37 -9.58 3.58
CA VAL A 301 -7.87 -8.64 2.57
C VAL A 301 -7.08 -8.78 1.27
N ALA A 302 -5.75 -8.90 1.34
CA ALA A 302 -4.88 -9.12 0.18
C ALA A 302 -5.23 -10.41 -0.57
N ALA A 303 -5.50 -11.51 0.15
CA ALA A 303 -5.93 -12.77 -0.45
C ALA A 303 -7.27 -12.65 -1.17
N ALA A 304 -8.23 -11.89 -0.61
CA ALA A 304 -9.51 -11.64 -1.26
C ALA A 304 -9.36 -10.85 -2.55
N ILE A 305 -8.55 -9.77 -2.53
CA ILE A 305 -8.23 -8.95 -3.71
C ILE A 305 -7.56 -9.80 -4.78
N GLN A 306 -6.56 -10.58 -4.40
CA GLN A 306 -5.86 -11.48 -5.32
C GLN A 306 -6.75 -12.60 -5.86
N GLY A 307 -7.77 -12.99 -5.11
CA GLY A 307 -8.82 -13.92 -5.52
C GLY A 307 -9.85 -13.32 -6.48
N GLY A 308 -9.73 -12.02 -6.82
CA GLY A 308 -10.61 -11.32 -7.76
C GLY A 308 -11.73 -10.50 -7.12
N ALA A 309 -11.75 -10.34 -5.79
CA ALA A 309 -12.67 -9.42 -5.14
C ALA A 309 -12.31 -7.96 -5.50
N THR A 310 -13.32 -7.11 -5.61
CA THR A 310 -13.06 -5.67 -5.70
C THR A 310 -12.53 -5.15 -4.36
N TYR A 311 -11.88 -3.99 -4.36
CA TYR A 311 -11.40 -3.35 -3.12
C TYR A 311 -12.56 -3.14 -2.14
N ASP A 312 -13.70 -2.68 -2.63
CA ASP A 312 -14.89 -2.46 -1.80
C ASP A 312 -15.43 -3.76 -1.19
N ASP A 313 -15.51 -4.85 -1.98
CA ASP A 313 -15.99 -6.13 -1.48
C ASP A 313 -15.02 -6.74 -0.44
N ALA A 314 -13.72 -6.70 -0.72
CA ALA A 314 -12.70 -7.21 0.19
C ALA A 314 -12.67 -6.42 1.51
N ALA A 315 -12.67 -5.08 1.42
CA ALA A 315 -12.71 -4.20 2.57
C ALA A 315 -13.99 -4.39 3.38
N LYS A 316 -15.16 -4.38 2.72
CA LYS A 316 -16.45 -4.56 3.38
C LYS A 316 -16.52 -5.89 4.13
N ALA A 317 -16.12 -6.98 3.50
CA ALA A 317 -16.14 -8.31 4.13
C ALA A 317 -15.28 -8.35 5.40
N TRP A 318 -14.07 -7.75 5.35
CA TRP A 318 -13.19 -7.69 6.52
C TRP A 318 -13.74 -6.75 7.61
N ILE A 319 -14.29 -5.58 7.26
CA ILE A 319 -14.88 -4.59 8.17
C ILE A 319 -16.08 -5.19 8.90
N ASP A 320 -16.97 -5.87 8.18
CA ASP A 320 -18.14 -6.53 8.76
C ASP A 320 -17.75 -7.63 9.77
N ALA A 321 -16.60 -8.28 9.55
CA ALA A 321 -16.06 -9.29 10.47
C ALA A 321 -15.28 -8.69 11.65
N ASN A 322 -14.87 -7.42 11.57
CA ASN A 322 -14.03 -6.74 12.57
C ASN A 322 -14.60 -5.40 13.04
N PRO A 323 -15.89 -5.31 13.40
CA PRO A 323 -16.56 -4.03 13.69
C PRO A 323 -15.94 -3.27 14.87
N ASP A 324 -15.40 -3.98 15.87
CA ASP A 324 -14.83 -3.34 17.05
C ASP A 324 -13.48 -2.67 16.76
N LYS A 325 -12.67 -3.23 15.86
CA LYS A 325 -11.45 -2.56 15.40
C LYS A 325 -11.80 -1.25 14.69
N VAL A 326 -12.78 -1.29 13.79
CA VAL A 326 -13.20 -0.10 13.04
C VAL A 326 -13.78 0.97 13.95
N LYS A 327 -14.61 0.61 14.94
CA LYS A 327 -15.11 1.55 15.96
C LYS A 327 -13.96 2.19 16.74
N ALA A 328 -12.97 1.39 17.17
CA ALA A 328 -11.81 1.91 17.88
C ALA A 328 -11.03 2.93 17.03
N TRP A 329 -10.84 2.69 15.74
CA TRP A 329 -10.20 3.65 14.84
C TRP A 329 -11.02 4.94 14.65
N LEU A 330 -12.35 4.85 14.73
CA LEU A 330 -13.27 5.99 14.63
C LEU A 330 -13.47 6.72 15.98
N GLY A 331 -12.88 6.22 17.07
CA GLY A 331 -13.04 6.78 18.41
C GLY A 331 -14.43 6.56 19.00
N GLN A 332 -15.09 5.45 18.65
CA GLN A 332 -16.47 5.10 19.04
C GLN A 332 -16.51 3.97 20.08
#